data_25f7efdfb0eadc593a403d399616d64d
#
_entry.id   25f7efdfb0eadc593a403d399616d64d
#
_cell.length_a   1.000
_cell.length_b   1.000
_cell.length_c   1.000
_cell.angle_alpha   90.00
_cell.angle_beta   90.00
_cell.angle_gamma   90.00
#
_symmetry.space_group_name_H-M   'P 1'
#
loop_
_entity.id
_entity.type
_entity.pdbx_description
1 polymer ?
#
loop_
_entity_poly.entity_id
_entity_poly.type
_entity_poly.pdbx_seq_one_letter_code
_entity_poly.pdbx_strand_id
1 'polypeptide(L)'
;GRLFVDVTQRLASPASRAGILEALGRSDPLTGDALQTILERDGFIRPLPGEGPPGPLFGGTPAPIETDPAIVTELIGRSEASIAASERDIRTKSGEALLDFIRADIQELRRILFDPQSHQVFMSAMEAAWWLNDQLEAWLGEKNAADTLTQSVPHNVTSEMGLALLDVADVIRPHPDVVAFLQHVEGEGFLDELVKLAGGREARDAIRAWLDKYGMRCVGEIDITKPRWSERPTTLVPIILGNVKNFEPGAGERRFEQGRQEAQKKEHELLERLRALPDGGRKAEEVKSMIDRVRTFIGYREYPKYGMVSRYFVYKQALLQEAERLVQGHVLRENEDIFYLTFSELHDVVRTNQVDDQLIRQRKDAFRSYEALTPPRVLTSDGEAVAGAYRRDDVPAGALVGLAVSAGTIEGRARVILDMAEADLEAGDILVTAYTDPSWTPMFVTIKGLVTQVGGLMTHGAVIAREYGLPAVVGVEHATRLIRDGQRIRVNGTDGYVEILP
;
A
#
# COMPACT_ATOMS: atom_id res chain seq x y z
N GLY A 1 6.94 -12.46 -2.18
CA GLY A 1 7.30 -12.77 -0.80
C GLY A 1 6.62 -11.86 0.19
N ARG A 2 6.63 -12.21 1.46
CA ARG A 2 6.21 -11.34 2.57
C ARG A 2 7.41 -10.99 3.43
N LEU A 3 7.42 -9.78 3.97
CA LEU A 3 8.34 -9.38 5.03
C LEU A 3 7.71 -9.73 6.37
N PHE A 4 8.51 -10.36 7.25
CA PHE A 4 8.18 -10.55 8.65
C PHE A 4 9.03 -9.61 9.49
N VAL A 5 8.42 -9.06 10.54
CA VAL A 5 9.12 -8.23 11.52
C VAL A 5 9.37 -9.06 12.76
N ASP A 6 10.62 -9.18 13.18
CA ASP A 6 10.97 -9.84 14.43
C ASP A 6 10.60 -8.95 15.62
N VAL A 7 9.62 -9.39 16.40
CA VAL A 7 9.13 -8.72 17.60
C VAL A 7 9.57 -9.38 18.89
N THR A 8 10.39 -10.44 18.81
CA THR A 8 10.79 -11.30 19.96
C THR A 8 11.38 -10.50 21.11
N GLN A 9 12.36 -9.63 20.85
CA GLN A 9 13.00 -8.84 21.89
C GLN A 9 12.03 -7.88 22.59
N ARG A 10 11.11 -7.31 21.85
CA ARG A 10 10.11 -6.38 22.39
C ARG A 10 9.06 -7.07 23.23
N LEU A 11 8.65 -8.27 22.83
CA LEU A 11 7.76 -9.12 23.63
C LEU A 11 8.47 -9.67 24.88
N ALA A 12 9.77 -9.94 24.79
CA ALA A 12 10.60 -10.37 25.93
C ALA A 12 10.83 -9.27 26.97
N SER A 13 10.80 -7.99 26.58
CA SER A 13 10.99 -6.85 27.47
C SER A 13 9.69 -6.49 28.19
N PRO A 14 9.64 -6.51 29.54
CA PRO A 14 8.49 -6.06 30.31
C PRO A 14 8.06 -4.63 30.00
N ALA A 15 9.02 -3.73 29.75
CA ALA A 15 8.77 -2.33 29.49
C ALA A 15 8.08 -2.04 28.14
N SER A 16 8.31 -2.87 27.12
CA SER A 16 7.74 -2.67 25.76
C SER A 16 6.62 -3.64 25.40
N ARG A 17 6.46 -4.75 26.14
CA ARG A 17 5.50 -5.81 25.83
C ARG A 17 4.06 -5.30 25.71
N ALA A 18 3.57 -4.57 26.71
CA ALA A 18 2.21 -4.07 26.73
C ALA A 18 1.95 -3.12 25.56
N GLY A 19 2.85 -2.18 25.31
CA GLY A 19 2.71 -1.20 24.24
C GLY A 19 2.73 -1.83 22.84
N ILE A 20 3.57 -2.85 22.59
CA ILE A 20 3.59 -3.51 21.29
C ILE A 20 2.36 -4.38 21.06
N LEU A 21 1.87 -5.07 22.08
CA LEU A 21 0.63 -5.86 21.98
C LEU A 21 -0.57 -4.96 21.71
N GLU A 22 -0.67 -3.83 22.39
CA GLU A 22 -1.72 -2.86 22.15
C GLU A 22 -1.65 -2.30 20.73
N ALA A 23 -0.48 -1.85 20.29
CA ALA A 23 -0.29 -1.27 18.96
C ALA A 23 -0.58 -2.27 17.83
N LEU A 24 -0.08 -3.51 17.94
CA LEU A 24 -0.32 -4.56 16.94
C LEU A 24 -1.77 -5.05 17.00
N GLY A 25 -2.35 -5.24 18.19
CA GLY A 25 -3.74 -5.66 18.35
C GLY A 25 -4.74 -4.61 17.87
N ARG A 26 -4.46 -3.31 18.07
CA ARG A 26 -5.27 -2.22 17.51
C ARG A 26 -5.17 -2.18 15.98
N SER A 27 -3.98 -2.41 15.43
CA SER A 27 -3.77 -2.42 13.97
C SER A 27 -4.34 -3.65 13.28
N ASP A 28 -4.15 -4.84 13.86
CA ASP A 28 -4.64 -6.14 13.37
C ASP A 28 -4.99 -7.04 14.57
N PRO A 29 -6.28 -7.15 14.94
CA PRO A 29 -6.72 -7.92 16.09
C PRO A 29 -6.33 -9.40 16.02
N LEU A 30 -6.27 -10.00 14.84
CA LEU A 30 -5.86 -11.40 14.65
C LEU A 30 -4.37 -11.59 14.98
N THR A 31 -3.52 -10.62 14.63
CA THR A 31 -2.11 -10.62 15.03
C THR A 31 -1.98 -10.45 16.55
N GLY A 32 -2.77 -9.56 17.15
CA GLY A 32 -2.80 -9.37 18.61
C GLY A 32 -3.17 -10.64 19.38
N ASP A 33 -4.25 -11.31 18.98
CA ASP A 33 -4.72 -12.55 19.60
C ASP A 33 -3.72 -13.71 19.42
N ALA A 34 -3.11 -13.84 18.24
CA ALA A 34 -2.06 -14.82 17.97
C ALA A 34 -0.81 -14.59 18.85
N LEU A 35 -0.37 -13.35 19.03
CA LEU A 35 0.76 -13.02 19.90
C LEU A 35 0.43 -13.25 21.37
N GLN A 36 -0.78 -12.97 21.81
CA GLN A 36 -1.24 -13.28 23.16
C GLN A 36 -1.21 -14.78 23.43
N THR A 37 -1.67 -15.60 22.47
CA THR A 37 -1.60 -17.07 22.52
C THR A 37 -0.15 -17.58 22.70
N ILE A 38 0.82 -16.95 22.01
CA ILE A 38 2.26 -17.30 22.17
C ILE A 38 2.77 -16.94 23.56
N LEU A 39 2.35 -15.79 24.10
CA LEU A 39 2.79 -15.32 25.41
C LEU A 39 2.25 -16.17 26.57
N GLU A 40 1.10 -16.83 26.39
CA GLU A 40 0.51 -17.75 27.37
C GLU A 40 1.25 -19.10 27.43
N ARG A 41 2.16 -19.37 26.49
CA ARG A 41 2.98 -20.59 26.48
C ARG A 41 4.16 -20.46 27.43
N ASP A 42 4.22 -21.36 28.42
CA ASP A 42 5.30 -21.36 29.41
C ASP A 42 6.70 -21.43 28.77
N GLY A 43 7.51 -20.41 29.06
CA GLY A 43 8.92 -20.38 28.69
C GLY A 43 9.23 -20.18 27.20
N PHE A 44 8.21 -19.99 26.34
CA PHE A 44 8.44 -19.77 24.90
C PHE A 44 9.18 -18.46 24.64
N ILE A 45 8.73 -17.36 25.25
CA ILE A 45 9.45 -16.09 25.24
C ILE A 45 10.04 -15.85 26.64
N ARG A 46 11.36 -15.98 26.74
CA ARG A 46 12.07 -15.72 28.03
C ARG A 46 12.12 -14.23 28.29
N PRO A 47 11.64 -13.75 29.45
CA PRO A 47 11.76 -12.37 29.82
C PRO A 47 13.23 -11.91 29.87
N LEU A 48 13.50 -10.76 29.27
CA LEU A 48 14.83 -10.14 29.38
C LEU A 48 15.01 -9.58 30.81
N PRO A 49 16.16 -9.79 31.45
CA PRO A 49 16.47 -9.14 32.72
C PRO A 49 16.75 -7.64 32.48
N GLY A 50 16.08 -6.78 33.24
CA GLY A 50 16.32 -5.34 33.23
C GLY A 50 15.37 -4.51 32.34
N GLU A 51 15.66 -3.24 32.24
CA GLU A 51 14.96 -2.32 31.35
C GLU A 51 15.26 -2.71 29.90
N GLY A 52 14.21 -3.03 29.15
CA GLY A 52 14.33 -3.36 27.71
C GLY A 52 14.82 -2.17 26.89
N PRO A 53 15.15 -2.40 25.60
CA PRO A 53 15.56 -1.32 24.72
C PRO A 53 14.50 -0.21 24.73
N PRO A 54 14.92 1.05 24.92
CA PRO A 54 14.00 2.16 24.93
C PRO A 54 13.35 2.33 23.55
N GLY A 55 12.10 2.65 23.59
CA GLY A 55 11.35 3.14 22.44
C GLY A 55 10.37 2.16 21.82
N PRO A 56 9.19 2.67 21.50
CA PRO A 56 8.16 1.94 20.79
C PRO A 56 8.56 1.71 19.33
N LEU A 57 8.04 0.63 18.71
CA LEU A 57 8.01 0.49 17.25
C LEU A 57 7.21 1.65 16.61
N PHE A 58 6.23 2.15 17.36
CA PHE A 58 5.38 3.27 17.02
C PHE A 58 5.17 4.09 18.30
N GLY A 59 5.71 5.28 18.36
CA GLY A 59 5.34 6.27 19.35
C GLY A 59 6.08 6.22 20.70
N GLY A 60 6.93 7.22 20.94
CA GLY A 60 6.88 8.02 22.15
C GLY A 60 5.85 9.10 21.86
N THR A 61 5.38 9.82 22.87
CA THR A 61 4.56 11.02 22.61
C THR A 61 5.34 11.88 21.63
N PRO A 62 4.88 12.09 20.38
CA PRO A 62 5.63 12.88 19.42
C PRO A 62 5.83 14.26 20.01
N ALA A 63 7.01 14.83 19.82
CA ALA A 63 7.19 16.23 20.14
C ALA A 63 6.09 17.03 19.40
N PRO A 64 5.54 18.10 20.00
CA PRO A 64 4.55 18.92 19.31
C PRO A 64 5.11 19.38 17.98
N ILE A 65 4.44 19.05 16.88
CA ILE A 65 4.78 19.54 15.55
C ILE A 65 3.78 20.62 15.14
N GLU A 66 4.28 21.71 14.61
CA GLU A 66 3.45 22.74 14.02
C GLU A 66 2.73 22.19 12.76
N THR A 67 1.45 22.52 12.60
CA THR A 67 0.67 22.10 11.44
C THR A 67 0.97 23.01 10.25
N ASP A 68 2.13 22.80 9.63
CA ASP A 68 2.63 23.57 8.48
C ASP A 68 2.78 22.65 7.25
N PRO A 69 2.03 22.90 6.17
CA PRO A 69 2.15 22.12 4.92
C PRO A 69 3.52 22.25 4.24
N ALA A 70 4.29 23.30 4.53
CA ALA A 70 5.64 23.48 3.99
C ALA A 70 6.58 22.33 4.42
N ILE A 71 6.38 21.77 5.60
CA ILE A 71 7.15 20.62 6.10
C ILE A 71 7.00 19.41 5.15
N VAL A 72 5.78 19.11 4.70
CA VAL A 72 5.52 18.01 3.76
C VAL A 72 6.21 18.27 2.42
N THR A 73 6.09 19.49 1.90
CA THR A 73 6.71 19.87 0.64
C THR A 73 8.24 19.74 0.70
N GLU A 74 8.86 20.14 1.81
CA GLU A 74 10.30 20.00 2.01
C GLU A 74 10.73 18.53 2.08
N LEU A 75 10.00 17.68 2.83
CA LEU A 75 10.28 16.26 2.93
C LEU A 75 10.20 15.55 1.58
N ILE A 76 9.18 15.87 0.78
CA ILE A 76 9.01 15.37 -0.59
C ILE A 76 10.20 15.81 -1.45
N GLY A 77 10.51 17.11 -1.48
CA GLY A 77 11.60 17.65 -2.29
C GLY A 77 12.98 17.05 -1.92
N ARG A 78 13.26 16.82 -0.63
CA ARG A 78 14.48 16.13 -0.19
C ARG A 78 14.55 14.69 -0.71
N SER A 79 13.43 13.96 -0.65
CA SER A 79 13.35 12.58 -1.15
C SER A 79 13.58 12.53 -2.66
N GLU A 80 12.90 13.37 -3.42
CA GLU A 80 13.05 13.46 -4.89
C GLU A 80 14.46 13.84 -5.31
N ALA A 81 15.07 14.84 -4.67
CA ALA A 81 16.43 15.26 -4.94
C ALA A 81 17.45 14.13 -4.67
N SER A 82 17.23 13.37 -3.59
CA SER A 82 18.10 12.24 -3.25
C SER A 82 17.95 11.07 -4.23
N ILE A 83 16.74 10.77 -4.72
CA ILE A 83 16.52 9.74 -5.75
C ILE A 83 17.18 10.16 -7.05
N ALA A 84 16.99 11.42 -7.49
CA ALA A 84 17.59 11.94 -8.72
C ALA A 84 19.12 11.94 -8.65
N ALA A 85 19.72 12.19 -7.49
CA ALA A 85 21.16 12.07 -7.29
C ALA A 85 21.62 10.61 -7.42
N SER A 86 20.96 9.67 -6.74
CA SER A 86 21.25 8.25 -6.85
C SER A 86 21.16 7.74 -8.30
N GLU A 87 20.12 8.16 -9.04
CA GLU A 87 19.93 7.80 -10.45
C GLU A 87 21.05 8.33 -11.35
N ARG A 88 21.50 9.57 -11.16
CA ARG A 88 22.63 10.12 -11.93
C ARG A 88 23.93 9.39 -11.66
N ASP A 89 24.20 9.15 -10.37
CA ASP A 89 25.50 8.63 -9.93
C ASP A 89 25.66 7.14 -10.27
N ILE A 90 24.58 6.34 -10.17
CA ILE A 90 24.61 4.90 -10.46
C ILE A 90 24.84 4.62 -11.95
N ARG A 91 24.34 5.48 -12.86
CA ARG A 91 24.49 5.31 -14.32
C ARG A 91 25.95 5.24 -14.79
N THR A 92 26.86 5.75 -13.99
CA THR A 92 28.31 5.76 -14.29
C THR A 92 29.06 4.55 -13.71
N LYS A 93 28.35 3.65 -13.01
CA LYS A 93 28.94 2.55 -12.26
C LYS A 93 28.68 1.22 -12.98
N SER A 94 29.63 0.30 -12.82
CA SER A 94 29.53 -1.08 -13.28
C SER A 94 30.44 -1.97 -12.45
N GLY A 95 30.24 -3.27 -12.50
CA GLY A 95 31.05 -4.23 -11.77
C GLY A 95 31.04 -4.00 -10.25
N GLU A 96 32.19 -4.18 -9.61
CA GLU A 96 32.32 -3.99 -8.16
C GLU A 96 31.92 -2.58 -7.71
N ALA A 97 32.27 -1.56 -8.48
CA ALA A 97 31.93 -0.17 -8.17
C ALA A 97 30.41 0.10 -8.14
N LEU A 98 29.62 -0.63 -8.94
CA LEU A 98 28.14 -0.59 -8.87
C LEU A 98 27.63 -1.18 -7.55
N LEU A 99 28.17 -2.33 -7.17
CA LEU A 99 27.72 -3.02 -5.96
C LEU A 99 28.11 -2.25 -4.68
N ASP A 100 29.31 -1.65 -4.67
CA ASP A 100 29.75 -0.81 -3.56
C ASP A 100 28.90 0.47 -3.47
N PHE A 101 28.55 1.07 -4.61
CA PHE A 101 27.64 2.21 -4.66
C PHE A 101 26.27 1.83 -4.08
N ILE A 102 25.64 0.74 -4.53
CA ILE A 102 24.34 0.29 -4.02
C ILE A 102 24.39 0.05 -2.50
N ARG A 103 25.47 -0.58 -2.01
CA ARG A 103 25.64 -0.82 -0.57
C ARG A 103 25.71 0.48 0.23
N ALA A 104 26.42 1.49 -0.28
CA ALA A 104 26.52 2.79 0.35
C ALA A 104 25.18 3.54 0.27
N ASP A 105 24.52 3.52 -0.87
CA ASP A 105 23.25 4.22 -1.11
C ASP A 105 22.06 3.62 -0.31
N ILE A 106 22.10 2.33 0.03
CA ILE A 106 21.15 1.70 0.98
C ILE A 106 21.25 2.35 2.37
N GLN A 107 22.41 2.83 2.81
CA GLN A 107 22.52 3.54 4.08
C GLN A 107 21.85 4.91 4.00
N GLU A 108 21.97 5.60 2.87
CA GLU A 108 21.24 6.85 2.61
C GLU A 108 19.73 6.61 2.56
N LEU A 109 19.26 5.54 1.89
CA LEU A 109 17.86 5.14 1.90
C LEU A 109 17.35 4.90 3.32
N ARG A 110 18.11 4.18 4.15
CA ARG A 110 17.75 3.97 5.56
C ARG A 110 17.63 5.28 6.32
N ARG A 111 18.57 6.22 6.10
CA ARG A 111 18.53 7.55 6.73
C ARG A 111 17.24 8.31 6.39
N ILE A 112 16.79 8.23 5.13
CA ILE A 112 15.55 8.87 4.66
C ILE A 112 14.31 8.16 5.22
N LEU A 113 14.26 6.84 5.18
CA LEU A 113 13.10 6.07 5.68
C LEU A 113 12.89 6.20 7.18
N PHE A 114 13.97 6.36 7.94
CA PHE A 114 13.92 6.53 9.40
C PHE A 114 14.21 7.98 9.82
N ASP A 115 14.00 8.95 8.92
CA ASP A 115 14.10 10.37 9.25
C ASP A 115 13.11 10.72 10.36
N PRO A 116 13.58 11.29 11.49
CA PRO A 116 12.71 11.58 12.63
C PRO A 116 11.58 12.56 12.31
N GLN A 117 11.82 13.55 11.45
CA GLN A 117 10.81 14.52 11.04
C GLN A 117 9.74 13.87 10.16
N SER A 118 10.15 13.03 9.21
CA SER A 118 9.24 12.23 8.37
C SER A 118 8.35 11.34 9.23
N HIS A 119 8.94 10.61 10.19
CA HIS A 119 8.20 9.78 11.14
C HIS A 119 7.22 10.59 11.97
N GLN A 120 7.64 11.75 12.51
CA GLN A 120 6.82 12.63 13.31
C GLN A 120 5.62 13.18 12.55
N VAL A 121 5.79 13.56 11.27
CA VAL A 121 4.72 14.07 10.40
C VAL A 121 3.58 13.05 10.27
N PHE A 122 3.87 11.84 9.79
CA PHE A 122 2.79 10.89 9.57
C PHE A 122 2.21 10.32 10.88
N MET A 123 3.03 10.15 11.92
CA MET A 123 2.53 9.68 13.22
C MET A 123 1.61 10.70 13.87
N SER A 124 1.93 11.99 13.80
CA SER A 124 1.06 13.04 14.35
C SER A 124 -0.31 13.10 13.66
N ALA A 125 -0.36 12.84 12.35
CA ALA A 125 -1.63 12.74 11.62
C ALA A 125 -2.44 11.52 12.05
N MET A 126 -1.79 10.37 12.23
CA MET A 126 -2.45 9.14 12.66
C MET A 126 -3.00 9.24 14.07
N GLU A 127 -2.20 9.76 14.98
CA GLU A 127 -2.62 10.01 16.37
C GLU A 127 -3.78 11.01 16.43
N ALA A 128 -3.73 12.06 15.62
CA ALA A 128 -4.85 12.99 15.51
C ALA A 128 -6.12 12.34 14.95
N ALA A 129 -6.01 11.44 13.96
CA ALA A 129 -7.15 10.68 13.44
C ALA A 129 -7.75 9.72 14.48
N TRP A 130 -6.92 9.03 15.25
CA TRP A 130 -7.39 8.17 16.36
C TRP A 130 -8.06 9.00 17.45
N TRP A 131 -7.43 10.09 17.85
CA TRP A 131 -7.98 11.00 18.85
C TRP A 131 -9.34 11.56 18.40
N LEU A 132 -9.48 11.94 17.12
CA LEU A 132 -10.75 12.40 16.56
C LEU A 132 -11.82 11.32 16.68
N ASN A 133 -11.53 10.08 16.30
CA ASN A 133 -12.49 8.98 16.41
C ASN A 133 -12.91 8.74 17.86
N ASP A 134 -11.96 8.67 18.80
CA ASP A 134 -12.23 8.41 20.20
C ASP A 134 -13.07 9.56 20.84
N GLN A 135 -12.71 10.83 20.56
CA GLN A 135 -13.43 11.97 21.16
C GLN A 135 -14.80 12.22 20.54
N LEU A 136 -14.92 12.07 19.21
CA LEU A 136 -16.20 12.28 18.53
C LEU A 136 -17.20 11.15 18.84
N GLU A 137 -16.73 9.92 19.04
CA GLU A 137 -17.58 8.86 19.55
C GLU A 137 -18.04 9.14 20.98
N ALA A 138 -17.11 9.55 21.87
CA ALA A 138 -17.44 9.85 23.27
C ALA A 138 -18.38 11.05 23.43
N TRP A 139 -18.19 12.12 22.63
CA TRP A 139 -18.96 13.37 22.79
C TRP A 139 -20.24 13.42 21.95
N LEU A 140 -20.27 12.81 20.79
CA LEU A 140 -21.35 12.91 19.81
C LEU A 140 -21.97 11.56 19.42
N GLY A 141 -21.42 10.43 19.88
CA GLY A 141 -21.79 9.08 19.42
C GLY A 141 -21.40 8.81 17.95
N GLU A 142 -20.47 9.58 17.41
CA GLU A 142 -20.07 9.53 15.99
C GLU A 142 -18.88 8.61 15.82
N LYS A 143 -19.11 7.41 15.28
CA LYS A 143 -18.04 6.42 15.01
C LYS A 143 -17.30 6.74 13.73
N ASN A 144 -15.99 6.50 13.73
CA ASN A 144 -15.12 6.56 12.54
C ASN A 144 -15.21 7.88 11.75
N ALA A 145 -15.45 9.00 12.43
CA ALA A 145 -15.62 10.31 11.79
C ALA A 145 -14.38 10.75 11.01
N ALA A 146 -13.19 10.34 11.43
CA ALA A 146 -11.93 10.63 10.73
C ALA A 146 -11.89 10.03 9.31
N ASP A 147 -12.63 8.97 9.02
CA ASP A 147 -12.63 8.35 7.69
C ASP A 147 -13.13 9.32 6.61
N THR A 148 -14.22 10.05 6.87
CA THR A 148 -14.71 11.08 5.94
C THR A 148 -13.80 12.31 5.92
N LEU A 149 -13.24 12.69 7.07
CA LEU A 149 -12.35 13.86 7.16
C LEU A 149 -11.01 13.66 6.42
N THR A 150 -10.61 12.43 6.14
CA THR A 150 -9.37 12.12 5.40
C THR A 150 -9.59 11.99 3.89
N GLN A 151 -10.80 12.19 3.37
CA GLN A 151 -11.05 12.14 1.93
C GLN A 151 -10.38 13.30 1.19
N SER A 152 -9.82 13.01 0.02
CA SER A 152 -9.22 13.98 -0.89
C SER A 152 -8.23 14.94 -0.21
N VAL A 153 -7.27 14.35 0.50
CA VAL A 153 -6.18 15.12 1.12
C VAL A 153 -5.05 15.37 0.12
N PRO A 154 -4.29 16.47 0.26
CA PRO A 154 -3.13 16.73 -0.58
C PRO A 154 -1.99 15.74 -0.30
N HIS A 155 -1.10 15.58 -1.29
CA HIS A 155 0.13 14.79 -1.17
C HIS A 155 -0.08 13.28 -0.94
N ASN A 156 -1.23 12.73 -1.26
CA ASN A 156 -1.43 11.29 -1.32
C ASN A 156 -1.06 10.79 -2.71
N VAL A 157 0.23 10.54 -2.92
CA VAL A 157 0.80 10.12 -4.22
C VAL A 157 0.14 8.86 -4.79
N THR A 158 -0.43 8.02 -3.93
CA THR A 158 -1.06 6.77 -4.36
C THR A 158 -2.50 7.01 -4.83
N SER A 159 -3.26 7.86 -4.15
CA SER A 159 -4.58 8.34 -4.62
C SER A 159 -4.45 9.10 -5.94
N GLU A 160 -3.49 10.03 -6.01
CA GLU A 160 -3.18 10.79 -7.23
C GLU A 160 -2.89 9.86 -8.42
N MET A 161 -2.14 8.78 -8.20
CA MET A 161 -1.83 7.78 -9.22
C MET A 161 -3.10 7.15 -9.83
N GLY A 162 -4.05 6.77 -8.99
CA GLY A 162 -5.32 6.19 -9.44
C GLY A 162 -6.16 7.17 -10.24
N LEU A 163 -6.27 8.42 -9.77
CA LEU A 163 -7.02 9.47 -10.44
C LEU A 163 -6.35 9.89 -11.77
N ALA A 164 -5.02 10.00 -11.81
CA ALA A 164 -4.29 10.33 -13.02
C ALA A 164 -4.45 9.27 -14.15
N LEU A 165 -4.78 8.02 -13.81
CA LEU A 165 -5.08 7.03 -14.84
C LEU A 165 -6.45 7.22 -15.49
N LEU A 166 -7.39 7.92 -14.82
CA LEU A 166 -8.63 8.38 -15.45
C LEU A 166 -8.35 9.47 -16.50
N ASP A 167 -7.37 10.36 -16.25
CA ASP A 167 -6.99 11.40 -17.22
C ASP A 167 -6.36 10.77 -18.48
N VAL A 168 -5.58 9.68 -18.34
CA VAL A 168 -5.09 8.88 -19.48
C VAL A 168 -6.26 8.31 -20.29
N ALA A 169 -7.29 7.78 -19.61
CA ALA A 169 -8.48 7.26 -20.29
C ALA A 169 -9.25 8.35 -21.03
N ASP A 170 -9.25 9.58 -20.50
CA ASP A 170 -9.91 10.73 -21.13
C ASP A 170 -9.23 11.13 -22.45
N VAL A 171 -7.90 11.03 -22.53
CA VAL A 171 -7.15 11.24 -23.78
C VAL A 171 -7.45 10.15 -24.81
N ILE A 172 -7.63 8.89 -24.37
CA ILE A 172 -7.84 7.74 -25.26
C ILE A 172 -9.27 7.66 -25.76
N ARG A 173 -10.26 7.99 -24.94
CA ARG A 173 -11.70 7.83 -25.21
C ARG A 173 -12.19 8.43 -26.53
N PRO A 174 -11.75 9.63 -26.98
CA PRO A 174 -12.16 10.22 -28.26
C PRO A 174 -11.66 9.47 -29.50
N HIS A 175 -10.79 8.46 -29.35
CA HIS A 175 -10.09 7.79 -30.44
C HIS A 175 -10.50 6.30 -30.54
N PRO A 176 -11.61 5.97 -31.25
CA PRO A 176 -12.14 4.59 -31.31
C PRO A 176 -11.14 3.59 -31.89
N ASP A 177 -10.28 4.00 -32.83
CA ASP A 177 -9.26 3.11 -33.42
C ASP A 177 -8.19 2.76 -32.39
N VAL A 178 -7.83 3.70 -31.50
CA VAL A 178 -6.92 3.44 -30.38
C VAL A 178 -7.56 2.50 -29.36
N VAL A 179 -8.83 2.71 -29.02
CA VAL A 179 -9.58 1.82 -28.11
C VAL A 179 -9.65 0.41 -28.68
N ALA A 180 -10.01 0.26 -29.96
CA ALA A 180 -10.08 -1.03 -30.64
C ALA A 180 -8.72 -1.75 -30.69
N PHE A 181 -7.64 -1.00 -30.95
CA PHE A 181 -6.29 -1.52 -30.91
C PHE A 181 -5.91 -2.03 -29.52
N LEU A 182 -6.16 -1.25 -28.48
CA LEU A 182 -5.84 -1.61 -27.09
C LEU A 182 -6.57 -2.87 -26.62
N GLN A 183 -7.76 -3.19 -27.16
CA GLN A 183 -8.50 -4.41 -26.83
C GLN A 183 -7.79 -5.69 -27.30
N HIS A 184 -6.83 -5.59 -28.22
CA HIS A 184 -6.14 -6.71 -28.84
C HIS A 184 -4.62 -6.66 -28.68
N VAL A 185 -4.13 -5.88 -27.71
CA VAL A 185 -2.69 -5.79 -27.44
C VAL A 185 -2.16 -7.08 -26.83
N GLU A 186 -1.11 -7.65 -27.43
CA GLU A 186 -0.43 -8.85 -26.95
C GLU A 186 1.04 -8.61 -26.54
N GLY A 187 1.64 -7.53 -26.99
CA GLY A 187 3.09 -7.26 -26.84
C GLY A 187 3.44 -5.94 -26.20
N GLU A 188 4.54 -5.89 -25.47
CA GLU A 188 5.01 -4.71 -24.74
C GLU A 188 5.42 -3.54 -25.65
N GLY A 189 5.67 -3.80 -26.94
CA GLY A 189 5.98 -2.77 -27.95
C GLY A 189 4.77 -1.98 -28.45
N PHE A 190 3.57 -2.21 -27.92
CA PHE A 190 2.32 -1.60 -28.39
C PHE A 190 2.34 -0.06 -28.41
N LEU A 191 3.10 0.56 -27.52
CA LEU A 191 3.24 2.03 -27.45
C LEU A 191 3.83 2.61 -28.74
N ASP A 192 4.72 1.89 -29.41
CA ASP A 192 5.30 2.32 -30.69
C ASP A 192 4.36 2.05 -31.87
N GLU A 193 3.45 1.06 -31.73
CA GLU A 193 2.41 0.82 -32.72
C GLU A 193 1.28 1.85 -32.66
N LEU A 194 0.96 2.39 -31.46
CA LEU A 194 -0.08 3.40 -31.28
C LEU A 194 0.13 4.62 -32.19
N VAL A 195 1.37 5.06 -32.39
CA VAL A 195 1.65 6.27 -33.19
C VAL A 195 1.21 6.18 -34.67
N LYS A 196 0.90 4.98 -35.13
CA LYS A 196 0.40 4.73 -36.49
C LYS A 196 -1.09 5.02 -36.63
N LEU A 197 -1.81 5.18 -35.52
CA LEU A 197 -3.24 5.41 -35.46
C LEU A 197 -3.57 6.89 -35.29
N ALA A 198 -4.76 7.30 -35.73
CA ALA A 198 -5.27 8.64 -35.44
C ALA A 198 -5.49 8.82 -33.93
N GLY A 199 -4.91 9.87 -33.33
CA GLY A 199 -4.91 10.08 -31.87
C GLY A 199 -3.97 9.15 -31.08
N GLY A 200 -3.26 8.27 -31.77
CA GLY A 200 -2.37 7.30 -31.10
C GLY A 200 -1.11 7.91 -30.52
N ARG A 201 -0.64 9.06 -31.05
CA ARG A 201 0.49 9.78 -30.49
C ARG A 201 0.12 10.41 -29.14
N GLU A 202 -1.03 11.04 -29.05
CA GLU A 202 -1.58 11.63 -27.84
C GLU A 202 -1.81 10.56 -26.76
N ALA A 203 -2.38 9.42 -27.15
CA ALA A 203 -2.58 8.28 -26.26
C ALA A 203 -1.25 7.72 -25.71
N ARG A 204 -0.26 7.49 -26.59
CA ARG A 204 1.09 7.07 -26.19
C ARG A 204 1.73 8.04 -25.22
N ASP A 205 1.69 9.33 -25.53
CA ASP A 205 2.35 10.35 -24.72
C ASP A 205 1.68 10.47 -23.35
N ALA A 206 0.35 10.34 -23.25
CA ALA A 206 -0.36 10.29 -21.99
C ALA A 206 0.02 9.05 -21.15
N ILE A 207 0.08 7.86 -21.77
CA ILE A 207 0.52 6.64 -21.09
C ILE A 207 1.97 6.78 -20.62
N ARG A 208 2.88 7.28 -21.45
CA ARG A 208 4.29 7.48 -21.10
C ARG A 208 4.44 8.48 -19.94
N ALA A 209 3.77 9.61 -19.97
CA ALA A 209 3.81 10.60 -18.89
C ALA A 209 3.35 10.00 -17.54
N TRP A 210 2.34 9.14 -17.57
CA TRP A 210 1.91 8.42 -16.37
C TRP A 210 2.96 7.38 -15.92
N LEU A 211 3.54 6.62 -16.86
CA LEU A 211 4.60 5.66 -16.57
C LEU A 211 5.87 6.31 -16.04
N ASP A 212 6.24 7.49 -16.52
CA ASP A 212 7.41 8.24 -16.04
C ASP A 212 7.29 8.56 -14.54
N LYS A 213 6.07 8.82 -14.05
CA LYS A 213 5.81 9.12 -12.64
C LYS A 213 5.55 7.89 -11.79
N TYR A 214 4.85 6.87 -12.32
CA TYR A 214 4.34 5.75 -11.54
C TYR A 214 4.80 4.37 -12.05
N GLY A 215 5.50 4.31 -13.18
CA GLY A 215 5.87 3.07 -13.86
C GLY A 215 6.86 2.19 -13.11
N MET A 216 7.53 2.71 -12.08
CA MET A 216 8.38 1.93 -11.19
C MET A 216 7.57 1.05 -10.22
N ARG A 217 6.25 1.19 -10.15
CA ARG A 217 5.36 0.37 -9.32
C ARG A 217 4.95 -0.93 -10.01
N CYS A 218 4.48 -1.87 -9.22
CA CYS A 218 3.83 -3.12 -9.64
C CYS A 218 3.18 -3.81 -8.45
N VAL A 219 2.42 -4.88 -8.69
CA VAL A 219 1.95 -5.77 -7.63
C VAL A 219 3.16 -6.42 -6.93
N GLY A 220 3.23 -6.32 -5.61
CA GLY A 220 4.36 -6.82 -4.84
C GLY A 220 5.61 -5.95 -4.97
N GLU A 221 5.49 -4.65 -5.17
CA GLU A 221 6.54 -3.68 -5.49
C GLU A 221 7.74 -3.64 -4.53
N ILE A 222 7.64 -4.21 -3.32
CA ILE A 222 8.78 -4.37 -2.40
C ILE A 222 9.78 -5.40 -2.94
N ASP A 223 9.30 -6.38 -3.70
CA ASP A 223 10.14 -7.38 -4.35
C ASP A 223 10.76 -6.80 -5.62
N ILE A 224 12.09 -6.63 -5.60
CA ILE A 224 12.83 -6.03 -6.72
C ILE A 224 12.76 -6.91 -7.99
N THR A 225 12.48 -8.20 -7.85
CA THR A 225 12.42 -9.15 -8.97
C THR A 225 11.15 -8.99 -9.80
N LYS A 226 10.08 -8.44 -9.21
CA LYS A 226 8.78 -8.30 -9.90
C LYS A 226 8.87 -7.31 -11.05
N PRO A 227 8.32 -7.64 -12.24
CA PRO A 227 8.24 -6.70 -13.36
C PRO A 227 7.47 -5.44 -13.00
N ARG A 228 8.02 -4.28 -13.33
CA ARG A 228 7.39 -2.97 -13.09
C ARG A 228 6.45 -2.60 -14.25
N TRP A 229 5.54 -1.69 -14.03
CA TRP A 229 4.63 -1.22 -15.10
C TRP A 229 5.38 -0.62 -16.29
N SER A 230 6.49 0.08 -16.07
CA SER A 230 7.36 0.56 -17.16
C SER A 230 8.04 -0.57 -17.94
N GLU A 231 8.22 -1.76 -17.32
CA GLU A 231 8.78 -2.95 -17.95
C GLU A 231 7.70 -3.80 -18.64
N ARG A 232 6.45 -3.73 -18.14
CA ARG A 232 5.27 -4.43 -18.68
C ARG A 232 4.05 -3.51 -18.73
N PRO A 233 4.04 -2.48 -19.59
CA PRO A 233 2.94 -1.53 -19.68
C PRO A 233 1.63 -2.16 -20.16
N THR A 234 1.64 -3.34 -20.78
CA THR A 234 0.44 -4.09 -21.14
C THR A 234 -0.45 -4.42 -19.95
N THR A 235 0.09 -4.54 -18.74
CA THR A 235 -0.69 -4.79 -17.51
C THR A 235 -1.64 -3.66 -17.15
N LEU A 236 -1.42 -2.44 -17.65
CA LEU A 236 -2.30 -1.28 -17.44
C LEU A 236 -3.46 -1.23 -18.44
N VAL A 237 -3.36 -1.91 -19.58
CA VAL A 237 -4.33 -1.82 -20.66
C VAL A 237 -5.76 -2.19 -20.23
N PRO A 238 -6.00 -3.30 -19.50
CA PRO A 238 -7.34 -3.63 -19.01
C PRO A 238 -7.93 -2.53 -18.10
N ILE A 239 -7.11 -1.91 -17.25
CA ILE A 239 -7.54 -0.87 -16.33
C ILE A 239 -7.88 0.42 -17.11
N ILE A 240 -7.06 0.80 -18.08
CA ILE A 240 -7.31 1.96 -18.95
C ILE A 240 -8.62 1.75 -19.74
N LEU A 241 -8.83 0.57 -20.33
CA LEU A 241 -10.05 0.24 -21.04
C LEU A 241 -11.28 0.22 -20.13
N GLY A 242 -11.13 -0.31 -18.91
CA GLY A 242 -12.15 -0.25 -17.87
C GLY A 242 -12.52 1.21 -17.52
N ASN A 243 -11.53 2.10 -17.40
CA ASN A 243 -11.74 3.52 -17.15
C ASN A 243 -12.42 4.22 -18.34
N VAL A 244 -12.05 3.89 -19.58
CA VAL A 244 -12.73 4.39 -20.78
C VAL A 244 -14.21 4.00 -20.79
N LYS A 245 -14.53 2.75 -20.42
CA LYS A 245 -15.89 2.19 -20.39
C LYS A 245 -16.75 2.77 -19.26
N ASN A 246 -16.20 2.91 -18.06
CA ASN A 246 -16.98 3.11 -16.83
C ASN A 246 -17.10 4.59 -16.41
N PHE A 247 -16.31 5.50 -16.96
CA PHE A 247 -16.27 6.89 -16.52
C PHE A 247 -16.47 7.89 -17.65
N GLU A 248 -17.11 9.01 -17.32
CA GLU A 248 -17.21 10.19 -18.17
C GLU A 248 -15.94 11.06 -18.07
N PRO A 249 -15.61 11.84 -19.11
CA PRO A 249 -14.46 12.75 -19.08
C PRO A 249 -14.45 13.65 -17.83
N GLY A 250 -13.25 13.87 -17.25
CA GLY A 250 -13.07 14.68 -16.03
C GLY A 250 -13.52 13.99 -14.74
N ALA A 251 -13.68 12.68 -14.75
CA ALA A 251 -14.11 11.92 -13.56
C ALA A 251 -13.09 11.99 -12.41
N GLY A 252 -11.79 12.07 -12.71
CA GLY A 252 -10.73 12.20 -11.72
C GLY A 252 -10.87 13.46 -10.88
N GLU A 253 -10.99 14.62 -11.53
CA GLU A 253 -11.16 15.90 -10.87
C GLU A 253 -12.48 15.98 -10.08
N ARG A 254 -13.59 15.53 -10.69
CA ARG A 254 -14.89 15.50 -10.00
C ARG A 254 -14.86 14.63 -8.74
N ARG A 255 -14.19 13.50 -8.79
CA ARG A 255 -14.08 12.59 -7.65
C ARG A 255 -13.27 13.18 -6.50
N PHE A 256 -12.14 13.80 -6.83
CA PHE A 256 -11.33 14.52 -5.85
C PHE A 256 -12.10 15.68 -5.22
N GLU A 257 -12.79 16.48 -6.03
CA GLU A 257 -13.57 17.60 -5.53
C GLU A 257 -14.76 17.16 -4.67
N GLN A 258 -15.45 16.08 -5.06
CA GLN A 258 -16.52 15.50 -4.26
C GLN A 258 -16.03 15.08 -2.87
N GLY A 259 -14.95 14.31 -2.78
CA GLY A 259 -14.41 13.89 -1.48
C GLY A 259 -13.95 15.08 -0.62
N ARG A 260 -13.39 16.13 -1.25
CA ARG A 260 -13.04 17.37 -0.57
C ARG A 260 -14.26 18.07 0.02
N GLN A 261 -15.36 18.14 -0.73
CA GLN A 261 -16.62 18.74 -0.27
C GLN A 261 -17.28 17.91 0.84
N GLU A 262 -17.26 16.59 0.75
CA GLU A 262 -17.76 15.69 1.79
C GLU A 262 -16.99 15.86 3.10
N ALA A 263 -15.66 15.95 3.03
CA ALA A 263 -14.84 16.22 4.20
C ALA A 263 -15.14 17.59 4.84
N GLN A 264 -15.29 18.64 4.03
CA GLN A 264 -15.62 19.97 4.51
C GLN A 264 -17.02 20.03 5.15
N LYS A 265 -18.01 19.39 4.51
CA LYS A 265 -19.38 19.28 5.05
C LYS A 265 -19.37 18.55 6.40
N LYS A 266 -18.63 17.44 6.49
CA LYS A 266 -18.49 16.68 7.74
C LYS A 266 -17.82 17.48 8.84
N GLU A 267 -16.75 18.20 8.53
CA GLU A 267 -16.10 19.13 9.46
C GLU A 267 -17.10 20.15 10.01
N HIS A 268 -17.83 20.82 9.11
CA HIS A 268 -18.81 21.83 9.51
C HIS A 268 -19.88 21.26 10.43
N GLU A 269 -20.49 20.13 10.06
CA GLU A 269 -21.51 19.43 10.86
C GLU A 269 -21.00 19.09 12.26
N LEU A 270 -19.80 18.51 12.35
CA LEU A 270 -19.20 18.11 13.62
C LEU A 270 -18.93 19.32 14.51
N LEU A 271 -18.36 20.40 13.97
CA LEU A 271 -18.07 21.60 14.72
C LEU A 271 -19.34 22.31 15.22
N GLU A 272 -20.44 22.33 14.44
CA GLU A 272 -21.73 22.87 14.90
C GLU A 272 -22.32 22.03 16.05
N ARG A 273 -22.33 20.72 15.93
CA ARG A 273 -22.81 19.79 16.98
C ARG A 273 -21.97 19.93 18.26
N LEU A 274 -20.66 20.06 18.15
CA LEU A 274 -19.76 20.26 19.30
C LEU A 274 -20.05 21.60 20.01
N ARG A 275 -20.24 22.70 19.28
CA ARG A 275 -20.54 24.02 19.85
C ARG A 275 -21.83 24.03 20.67
N ALA A 276 -22.77 23.13 20.38
CA ALA A 276 -24.02 22.99 21.13
C ALA A 276 -23.86 22.24 22.47
N LEU A 277 -22.69 21.64 22.74
CA LEU A 277 -22.39 20.90 23.99
C LEU A 277 -21.88 21.83 25.10
N PRO A 278 -21.92 21.40 26.37
CA PRO A 278 -21.14 22.04 27.45
C PRO A 278 -19.65 22.09 27.06
N ASP A 279 -19.00 23.24 27.31
CA ASP A 279 -17.62 23.55 26.86
C ASP A 279 -17.43 23.45 25.35
N GLY A 280 -18.51 23.62 24.58
CA GLY A 280 -18.55 23.35 23.14
C GLY A 280 -17.57 24.19 22.33
N GLY A 281 -17.30 25.43 22.73
CA GLY A 281 -16.29 26.27 22.07
C GLY A 281 -14.91 25.65 22.11
N ARG A 282 -14.43 25.23 23.28
CA ARG A 282 -13.11 24.58 23.47
C ARG A 282 -13.04 23.25 22.70
N LYS A 283 -14.09 22.41 22.82
CA LYS A 283 -14.14 21.11 22.09
C LYS A 283 -14.06 21.31 20.59
N ALA A 284 -14.79 22.29 20.05
CA ALA A 284 -14.76 22.59 18.61
C ALA A 284 -13.38 23.09 18.14
N GLU A 285 -12.69 23.91 18.93
CA GLU A 285 -11.33 24.37 18.63
C GLU A 285 -10.31 23.22 18.65
N GLU A 286 -10.37 22.34 19.64
CA GLU A 286 -9.51 21.15 19.73
C GLU A 286 -9.74 20.21 18.54
N VAL A 287 -10.99 19.90 18.20
CA VAL A 287 -11.33 19.06 17.06
C VAL A 287 -10.88 19.71 15.75
N LYS A 288 -11.10 21.02 15.56
CA LYS A 288 -10.65 21.73 14.35
C LYS A 288 -9.13 21.64 14.19
N SER A 289 -8.37 21.84 15.26
CA SER A 289 -6.89 21.72 15.25
C SER A 289 -6.44 20.31 14.84
N MET A 290 -7.13 19.26 15.32
CA MET A 290 -6.81 17.88 14.95
C MET A 290 -7.22 17.57 13.50
N ILE A 291 -8.36 18.10 13.01
CA ILE A 291 -8.76 17.97 11.62
C ILE A 291 -7.72 18.62 10.69
N ASP A 292 -7.28 19.84 11.00
CA ASP A 292 -6.26 20.52 10.20
C ASP A 292 -4.95 19.72 10.15
N ARG A 293 -4.54 19.16 11.27
CA ARG A 293 -3.34 18.31 11.36
C ARG A 293 -3.47 17.05 10.51
N VAL A 294 -4.59 16.34 10.60
CA VAL A 294 -4.86 15.15 9.79
C VAL A 294 -4.83 15.53 8.31
N ARG A 295 -5.57 16.53 7.89
CA ARG A 295 -5.67 16.91 6.48
C ARG A 295 -4.35 17.42 5.90
N THR A 296 -3.50 18.05 6.72
CA THR A 296 -2.19 18.54 6.29
C THR A 296 -1.18 17.39 6.10
N PHE A 297 -1.22 16.37 6.95
CA PHE A 297 -0.10 15.44 7.06
C PHE A 297 -0.41 14.01 6.60
N ILE A 298 -1.68 13.55 6.63
CA ILE A 298 -1.98 12.13 6.43
C ILE A 298 -1.64 11.63 5.02
N GLY A 299 -1.76 12.47 4.00
CA GLY A 299 -1.42 12.11 2.61
C GLY A 299 0.05 11.76 2.43
N TYR A 300 0.94 12.43 3.18
CA TYR A 300 2.38 12.17 3.14
C TYR A 300 2.75 10.74 3.57
N ARG A 301 1.89 10.06 4.31
CA ARG A 301 2.11 8.69 4.79
C ARG A 301 2.50 7.70 3.68
N GLU A 302 1.98 7.87 2.47
CA GLU A 302 2.28 7.00 1.33
C GLU A 302 3.64 7.34 0.66
N TYR A 303 4.18 8.53 0.92
CA TYR A 303 5.34 9.03 0.21
C TYR A 303 6.67 8.32 0.55
N PRO A 304 6.99 7.96 1.83
CA PRO A 304 8.20 7.24 2.16
C PRO A 304 8.32 5.91 1.42
N LYS A 305 7.21 5.15 1.29
CA LYS A 305 7.19 3.91 0.52
C LYS A 305 7.34 4.16 -0.97
N TYR A 306 6.70 5.20 -1.50
CA TYR A 306 6.86 5.61 -2.90
C TYR A 306 8.32 5.91 -3.22
N GLY A 307 8.99 6.72 -2.40
CA GLY A 307 10.41 7.03 -2.56
C GLY A 307 11.33 5.82 -2.46
N MET A 308 11.04 4.89 -1.53
CA MET A 308 11.77 3.63 -1.40
C MET A 308 11.65 2.78 -2.68
N VAL A 309 10.45 2.61 -3.21
CA VAL A 309 10.20 1.80 -4.41
C VAL A 309 10.83 2.44 -5.64
N SER A 310 10.78 3.77 -5.76
CA SER A 310 11.47 4.52 -6.82
C SER A 310 12.98 4.23 -6.80
N ARG A 311 13.61 4.27 -5.62
CA ARG A 311 15.03 3.96 -5.47
C ARG A 311 15.35 2.49 -5.74
N TYR A 312 14.48 1.55 -5.34
CA TYR A 312 14.61 0.14 -5.70
C TYR A 312 14.56 -0.08 -7.21
N PHE A 313 13.77 0.70 -7.93
CA PHE A 313 13.74 0.64 -9.39
C PHE A 313 15.05 1.12 -10.01
N VAL A 314 15.64 2.18 -9.48
CA VAL A 314 16.99 2.64 -9.90
C VAL A 314 18.03 1.53 -9.73
N TYR A 315 18.04 0.84 -8.58
CA TYR A 315 18.95 -0.29 -8.37
C TYR A 315 18.65 -1.45 -9.32
N LYS A 316 17.37 -1.79 -9.52
CA LYS A 316 16.96 -2.86 -10.43
C LYS A 316 17.47 -2.64 -11.83
N GLN A 317 17.29 -1.44 -12.38
CA GLN A 317 17.74 -1.11 -13.73
C GLN A 317 19.27 -1.25 -13.87
N ALA A 318 20.04 -0.77 -12.90
CA ALA A 318 21.49 -0.92 -12.91
C ALA A 318 21.95 -2.38 -12.73
N LEU A 319 21.29 -3.15 -11.89
CA LEU A 319 21.57 -4.58 -11.72
C LEU A 319 21.24 -5.40 -12.97
N LEU A 320 20.16 -5.08 -13.69
CA LEU A 320 19.83 -5.74 -14.96
C LEU A 320 20.82 -5.40 -16.06
N GLN A 321 21.35 -4.16 -16.11
CA GLN A 321 22.43 -3.81 -17.02
C GLN A 321 23.72 -4.58 -16.70
N GLU A 322 24.04 -4.77 -15.44
CA GLU A 322 25.18 -5.59 -15.02
C GLU A 322 24.95 -7.08 -15.34
N ALA A 323 23.71 -7.58 -15.15
CA ALA A 323 23.34 -8.94 -15.54
C ALA A 323 23.50 -9.17 -17.05
N GLU A 324 23.09 -8.21 -17.89
CA GLU A 324 23.29 -8.28 -19.34
C GLU A 324 24.77 -8.40 -19.70
N ARG A 325 25.66 -7.65 -19.03
CA ARG A 325 27.13 -7.80 -19.22
C ARG A 325 27.62 -9.20 -18.85
N LEU A 326 27.12 -9.76 -17.74
CA LEU A 326 27.49 -11.09 -17.29
C LEU A 326 26.95 -12.18 -18.24
N VAL A 327 25.76 -11.98 -18.83
CA VAL A 327 25.22 -12.87 -19.86
C VAL A 327 26.02 -12.81 -21.15
N GLN A 328 26.38 -11.61 -21.61
CA GLN A 328 27.27 -11.43 -22.78
C GLN A 328 28.66 -12.03 -22.56
N GLY A 329 29.17 -12.01 -21.32
CA GLY A 329 30.38 -12.66 -20.88
C GLY A 329 30.25 -14.18 -20.65
N HIS A 330 29.08 -14.78 -20.89
CA HIS A 330 28.78 -16.21 -20.64
C HIS A 330 28.95 -16.63 -19.18
N VAL A 331 28.81 -15.69 -18.23
CA VAL A 331 28.85 -15.96 -16.79
C VAL A 331 27.47 -16.33 -16.27
N LEU A 332 26.43 -15.58 -16.64
CA LEU A 332 25.02 -15.89 -16.37
C LEU A 332 24.35 -16.41 -17.66
N ARG A 333 23.25 -17.14 -17.52
CA ARG A 333 22.45 -17.65 -18.65
C ARG A 333 21.40 -16.67 -19.12
N GLU A 334 20.76 -16.00 -18.17
CA GLU A 334 19.73 -14.99 -18.40
C GLU A 334 19.84 -13.87 -17.36
N ASN A 335 19.27 -12.70 -17.67
CA ASN A 335 19.43 -11.51 -16.81
C ASN A 335 18.82 -11.73 -15.42
N GLU A 336 17.71 -12.47 -15.33
CA GLU A 336 17.01 -12.75 -14.09
C GLU A 336 17.81 -13.63 -13.12
N ASP A 337 18.83 -14.35 -13.59
CA ASP A 337 19.72 -15.18 -12.77
C ASP A 337 20.38 -14.36 -11.64
N ILE A 338 20.62 -13.07 -11.88
CA ILE A 338 21.25 -12.17 -10.91
C ILE A 338 20.45 -12.10 -9.60
N PHE A 339 19.13 -12.26 -9.64
CA PHE A 339 18.25 -12.17 -8.49
C PHE A 339 18.23 -13.45 -7.62
N TYR A 340 18.85 -14.52 -8.09
CA TYR A 340 19.00 -15.76 -7.33
C TYR A 340 20.36 -15.84 -6.59
N LEU A 341 21.15 -14.76 -6.68
CA LEU A 341 22.40 -14.61 -5.92
C LEU A 341 22.18 -13.67 -4.73
N THR A 342 22.76 -13.98 -3.59
CA THR A 342 22.88 -13.00 -2.51
C THR A 342 23.81 -11.87 -2.96
N PHE A 343 23.72 -10.73 -2.30
CA PHE A 343 24.54 -9.57 -2.67
C PHE A 343 26.06 -9.86 -2.56
N SER A 344 26.46 -10.70 -1.59
CA SER A 344 27.85 -11.13 -1.44
C SER A 344 28.29 -12.06 -2.57
N GLU A 345 27.44 -13.04 -2.94
CA GLU A 345 27.73 -13.95 -4.05
C GLU A 345 27.80 -13.20 -5.38
N LEU A 346 26.90 -12.23 -5.60
CA LEU A 346 26.95 -11.39 -6.79
C LEU A 346 28.25 -10.59 -6.87
N HIS A 347 28.73 -10.07 -5.74
CA HIS A 347 30.03 -9.39 -5.67
C HIS A 347 31.18 -10.32 -6.08
N ASP A 348 31.18 -11.57 -5.58
CA ASP A 348 32.17 -12.57 -5.97
C ASP A 348 32.07 -12.95 -7.45
N VAL A 349 30.86 -13.12 -7.99
CA VAL A 349 30.63 -13.41 -9.41
C VAL A 349 31.18 -12.27 -10.30
N VAL A 350 30.88 -11.03 -9.94
CA VAL A 350 31.37 -9.85 -10.69
C VAL A 350 32.90 -9.76 -10.67
N ARG A 351 33.53 -10.10 -9.54
CA ARG A 351 34.99 -10.06 -9.36
C ARG A 351 35.70 -11.20 -10.07
N THR A 352 35.13 -12.41 -10.05
CA THR A 352 35.80 -13.63 -10.54
C THR A 352 35.34 -14.07 -11.91
N ASN A 353 34.23 -13.57 -12.42
CA ASN A 353 33.52 -14.07 -13.60
C ASN A 353 33.19 -15.56 -13.53
N GLN A 354 32.90 -16.07 -12.33
CA GLN A 354 32.52 -17.46 -12.09
C GLN A 354 31.24 -17.51 -11.28
N VAL A 355 30.32 -18.40 -11.67
CA VAL A 355 29.03 -18.62 -10.98
C VAL A 355 28.78 -20.11 -10.80
N ASP A 356 28.09 -20.48 -9.72
CA ASP A 356 27.54 -21.81 -9.51
C ASP A 356 26.15 -21.90 -10.13
N ASP A 357 26.07 -22.38 -11.33
CA ASP A 357 24.83 -22.64 -12.07
C ASP A 357 23.88 -23.62 -11.33
N GLN A 358 24.42 -24.53 -10.53
CA GLN A 358 23.61 -25.49 -9.80
C GLN A 358 22.90 -24.78 -8.64
N LEU A 359 23.56 -23.87 -7.96
CA LEU A 359 22.99 -23.04 -6.89
C LEU A 359 21.81 -22.20 -7.42
N ILE A 360 21.98 -21.54 -8.57
CA ILE A 360 20.91 -20.74 -9.19
C ILE A 360 19.70 -21.64 -9.52
N ARG A 361 19.91 -22.80 -10.14
CA ARG A 361 18.82 -23.75 -10.45
C ARG A 361 18.07 -24.19 -9.20
N GLN A 362 18.80 -24.61 -8.16
CA GLN A 362 18.18 -25.02 -6.90
C GLN A 362 17.33 -23.92 -6.28
N ARG A 363 17.80 -22.66 -6.31
CA ARG A 363 17.04 -21.52 -5.79
C ARG A 363 15.81 -21.18 -6.63
N LYS A 364 15.90 -21.30 -7.95
CA LYS A 364 14.72 -21.16 -8.84
C LYS A 364 13.65 -22.21 -8.51
N ASP A 365 14.04 -23.46 -8.32
CA ASP A 365 13.10 -24.54 -7.99
C ASP A 365 12.50 -24.34 -6.58
N ALA A 366 13.30 -23.95 -5.60
CA ALA A 366 12.82 -23.61 -4.27
C ALA A 366 11.84 -22.42 -4.30
N PHE A 367 12.14 -21.37 -5.07
CA PHE A 367 11.29 -20.20 -5.21
C PHE A 367 9.92 -20.56 -5.79
N ARG A 368 9.86 -21.40 -6.84
CA ARG A 368 8.60 -21.89 -7.41
C ARG A 368 7.75 -22.63 -6.37
N SER A 369 8.37 -23.42 -5.50
CA SER A 369 7.63 -24.09 -4.42
C SER A 369 7.09 -23.11 -3.38
N TYR A 370 7.81 -22.01 -3.11
CA TYR A 370 7.38 -20.98 -2.16
C TYR A 370 6.23 -20.12 -2.69
N GLU A 371 6.10 -19.95 -4.00
CA GLU A 371 4.99 -19.20 -4.60
C GLU A 371 3.62 -19.85 -4.31
N ALA A 372 3.58 -21.17 -4.15
CA ALA A 372 2.36 -21.90 -3.79
C ALA A 372 1.96 -21.76 -2.30
N LEU A 373 2.83 -21.21 -1.44
CA LEU A 373 2.57 -21.08 -0.02
C LEU A 373 1.79 -19.80 0.31
N THR A 374 0.85 -19.93 1.24
CA THR A 374 0.17 -18.77 1.85
C THR A 374 0.88 -18.43 3.16
N PRO A 375 1.59 -17.29 3.25
CA PRO A 375 2.30 -16.92 4.47
C PRO A 375 1.32 -16.64 5.62
N PRO A 376 1.59 -17.14 6.84
CA PRO A 376 0.77 -16.85 8.02
C PRO A 376 0.93 -15.40 8.47
N ARG A 377 0.07 -14.92 9.38
CA ARG A 377 0.21 -13.60 10.03
C ARG A 377 1.34 -13.58 11.04
N VAL A 378 1.43 -14.62 11.84
CA VAL A 378 2.45 -14.80 12.87
C VAL A 378 3.15 -16.12 12.62
N LEU A 379 4.47 -16.08 12.61
CA LEU A 379 5.36 -17.22 12.41
C LEU A 379 6.39 -17.24 13.56
N THR A 380 6.50 -18.36 14.21
CA THR A 380 7.53 -18.57 15.24
C THR A 380 8.88 -18.95 14.63
N SER A 381 9.96 -18.86 15.40
CA SER A 381 11.32 -19.19 14.92
C SER A 381 11.52 -20.66 14.57
N ASP A 382 10.71 -21.55 15.12
CA ASP A 382 10.67 -22.99 14.81
C ASP A 382 9.75 -23.35 13.65
N GLY A 383 9.11 -22.34 13.01
CA GLY A 383 8.31 -22.49 11.79
C GLY A 383 6.82 -22.75 12.04
N GLU A 384 6.34 -22.64 13.29
CA GLU A 384 4.91 -22.78 13.57
C GLU A 384 4.13 -21.53 13.11
N ALA A 385 3.05 -21.75 12.38
CA ALA A 385 2.08 -20.70 12.01
C ALA A 385 1.02 -20.58 13.12
N VAL A 386 0.95 -19.42 13.77
CA VAL A 386 -0.03 -19.15 14.83
C VAL A 386 -1.14 -18.27 14.27
N ALA A 387 -2.38 -18.74 14.39
CA ALA A 387 -3.59 -18.00 13.97
C ALA A 387 -4.27 -17.38 15.19
N GLY A 388 -4.77 -16.17 15.03
CA GLY A 388 -5.71 -15.55 15.97
C GLY A 388 -7.16 -15.76 15.52
N ALA A 389 -8.10 -15.40 16.38
CA ALA A 389 -9.52 -15.47 16.09
C ALA A 389 -10.25 -14.18 16.50
N TYR A 390 -11.26 -13.79 15.72
CA TYR A 390 -12.17 -12.74 16.15
C TYR A 390 -13.13 -13.28 17.23
N ARG A 391 -13.32 -12.51 18.29
CA ARG A 391 -14.28 -12.79 19.36
C ARG A 391 -15.34 -11.69 19.35
N ARG A 392 -16.37 -11.87 18.50
CA ARG A 392 -17.45 -10.89 18.32
C ARG A 392 -18.82 -11.56 18.31
N ASP A 393 -19.64 -11.15 19.27
CA ASP A 393 -21.03 -11.62 19.44
C ASP A 393 -22.07 -10.57 18.98
N ASP A 394 -21.59 -9.40 18.55
CA ASP A 394 -22.36 -8.21 18.18
C ASP A 394 -22.64 -8.11 16.66
N VAL A 395 -22.33 -9.16 15.90
CA VAL A 395 -22.55 -9.22 14.45
C VAL A 395 -23.71 -10.14 14.08
N PRO A 396 -24.36 -9.95 12.91
CA PRO A 396 -25.42 -10.85 12.45
C PRO A 396 -24.96 -12.30 12.35
N ALA A 397 -25.85 -13.24 12.67
CA ALA A 397 -25.56 -14.67 12.58
C ALA A 397 -25.17 -15.07 11.14
N GLY A 398 -24.04 -15.73 10.99
CA GLY A 398 -23.50 -16.14 9.68
C GLY A 398 -22.73 -15.05 8.92
N ALA A 399 -22.59 -13.85 9.49
CA ALA A 399 -21.73 -12.81 8.91
C ALA A 399 -20.25 -13.18 9.01
N LEU A 400 -19.48 -12.82 8.00
CA LEU A 400 -18.02 -12.94 7.98
C LEU A 400 -17.42 -11.73 8.71
N VAL A 401 -16.69 -11.99 9.79
CA VAL A 401 -16.11 -10.94 10.63
C VAL A 401 -14.77 -10.48 10.09
N GLY A 402 -14.54 -9.18 10.15
CA GLY A 402 -13.28 -8.53 9.83
C GLY A 402 -13.08 -7.25 10.64
N LEU A 403 -12.12 -6.46 10.24
CA LEU A 403 -11.80 -5.18 10.83
C LEU A 403 -12.49 -4.06 10.04
N ALA A 404 -13.25 -3.21 10.72
CA ALA A 404 -13.82 -1.98 10.19
C ALA A 404 -12.68 -0.99 9.86
N VAL A 405 -12.51 -0.62 8.59
CA VAL A 405 -11.40 0.25 8.18
C VAL A 405 -11.81 1.47 7.36
N SER A 406 -13.02 1.47 6.82
CA SER A 406 -13.62 2.63 6.18
C SER A 406 -15.12 2.56 6.32
N ALA A 407 -15.70 3.58 6.94
CA ALA A 407 -17.09 3.62 7.36
C ALA A 407 -18.09 3.57 6.20
N GLY A 408 -19.30 3.10 6.50
CA GLY A 408 -20.42 3.02 5.57
C GLY A 408 -20.88 1.58 5.35
N THR A 409 -22.07 1.45 4.72
CA THR A 409 -22.65 0.16 4.36
C THR A 409 -23.02 0.17 2.89
N ILE A 410 -22.65 -0.88 2.16
CA ILE A 410 -22.91 -1.00 0.73
C ILE A 410 -23.31 -2.42 0.36
N GLU A 411 -24.25 -2.56 -0.56
CA GLU A 411 -24.61 -3.82 -1.20
C GLU A 411 -24.18 -3.83 -2.66
N GLY A 412 -23.72 -4.98 -3.12
CA GLY A 412 -23.30 -5.11 -4.52
C GLY A 412 -22.89 -6.51 -4.91
N ARG A 413 -22.50 -6.62 -6.17
CA ARG A 413 -21.91 -7.83 -6.73
C ARG A 413 -20.47 -7.96 -6.25
N ALA A 414 -20.12 -9.07 -5.64
CA ALA A 414 -18.75 -9.40 -5.31
C ALA A 414 -17.97 -9.79 -6.56
N ARG A 415 -16.78 -9.23 -6.73
CA ARG A 415 -15.80 -9.66 -7.72
C ARG A 415 -14.57 -10.18 -6.99
N VAL A 416 -14.37 -11.48 -7.09
CA VAL A 416 -13.24 -12.16 -6.45
C VAL A 416 -12.06 -12.14 -7.40
N ILE A 417 -11.12 -11.23 -7.17
CA ILE A 417 -9.96 -10.99 -8.04
C ILE A 417 -8.69 -11.30 -7.26
N LEU A 418 -7.92 -12.24 -7.76
CA LEU A 418 -6.62 -12.63 -7.19
C LEU A 418 -5.44 -12.10 -8.01
N ASP A 419 -5.64 -11.89 -9.31
CA ASP A 419 -4.68 -11.30 -10.24
C ASP A 419 -5.29 -10.07 -10.91
N MET A 420 -4.57 -8.95 -10.87
CA MET A 420 -5.01 -7.70 -11.52
C MET A 420 -5.16 -7.81 -13.03
N ALA A 421 -4.38 -8.68 -13.68
CA ALA A 421 -4.45 -8.88 -15.12
C ALA A 421 -5.79 -9.49 -15.56
N GLU A 422 -6.49 -10.17 -14.65
CA GLU A 422 -7.80 -10.78 -14.89
C GLU A 422 -8.97 -9.89 -14.42
N ALA A 423 -8.69 -8.65 -14.02
CA ALA A 423 -9.68 -7.76 -13.44
C ALA A 423 -10.66 -7.25 -14.53
N ASP A 424 -11.89 -7.74 -14.50
CA ASP A 424 -13.03 -7.20 -15.25
C ASP A 424 -14.04 -6.61 -14.27
N LEU A 425 -13.82 -5.35 -13.89
CA LEU A 425 -14.63 -4.61 -12.92
C LEU A 425 -15.62 -3.69 -13.63
N GLU A 426 -16.84 -3.70 -13.13
CA GLU A 426 -17.88 -2.75 -13.53
C GLU A 426 -18.12 -1.73 -12.39
N ALA A 427 -18.56 -0.53 -12.78
CA ALA A 427 -18.90 0.50 -11.81
C ALA A 427 -19.95 -0.04 -10.83
N GLY A 428 -19.61 -0.01 -9.53
CA GLY A 428 -20.51 -0.50 -8.50
C GLY A 428 -20.24 -1.92 -8.02
N ASP A 429 -19.20 -2.59 -8.49
CA ASP A 429 -18.75 -3.86 -7.95
C ASP A 429 -18.10 -3.70 -6.56
N ILE A 430 -18.08 -4.77 -5.79
CA ILE A 430 -17.35 -4.88 -4.52
C ILE A 430 -16.15 -5.80 -4.77
N LEU A 431 -14.96 -5.27 -4.61
CA LEU A 431 -13.72 -6.05 -4.75
C LEU A 431 -13.51 -6.95 -3.54
N VAL A 432 -13.33 -8.24 -3.79
CA VAL A 432 -12.93 -9.24 -2.80
C VAL A 432 -11.59 -9.83 -3.22
N THR A 433 -10.55 -9.66 -2.40
CA THR A 433 -9.21 -10.13 -2.73
C THR A 433 -8.43 -10.64 -1.52
N ALA A 434 -7.32 -11.30 -1.75
CA ALA A 434 -6.49 -11.81 -0.66
C ALA A 434 -5.80 -10.67 0.10
N TYR A 435 -5.22 -9.71 -0.60
CA TYR A 435 -4.56 -8.52 -0.05
C TYR A 435 -4.48 -7.44 -1.13
N THR A 436 -4.21 -6.22 -0.71
CA THR A 436 -3.94 -5.10 -1.63
C THR A 436 -2.62 -4.43 -1.30
N ASP A 437 -1.98 -3.88 -2.31
CA ASP A 437 -0.85 -2.97 -2.20
C ASP A 437 -1.10 -1.71 -3.07
N PRO A 438 -0.21 -0.71 -3.09
CA PRO A 438 -0.45 0.53 -3.81
C PRO A 438 -0.79 0.37 -5.29
N SER A 439 -0.33 -0.70 -5.94
CA SER A 439 -0.64 -0.97 -7.35
C SER A 439 -2.13 -1.28 -7.62
N TRP A 440 -2.90 -1.67 -6.60
CA TRP A 440 -4.33 -1.91 -6.72
C TRP A 440 -5.17 -0.63 -6.77
N THR A 441 -4.59 0.53 -6.42
CA THR A 441 -5.31 1.81 -6.36
C THR A 441 -6.02 2.21 -7.64
N PRO A 442 -5.45 2.00 -8.84
CA PRO A 442 -6.17 2.31 -10.08
C PRO A 442 -7.51 1.59 -10.23
N MET A 443 -7.70 0.42 -9.58
CA MET A 443 -8.97 -0.30 -9.59
C MET A 443 -9.96 0.22 -8.55
N PHE A 444 -9.48 0.85 -7.48
CA PHE A 444 -10.34 1.38 -6.42
C PHE A 444 -11.24 2.51 -6.90
N VAL A 445 -10.90 3.18 -7.99
CA VAL A 445 -11.76 4.20 -8.59
C VAL A 445 -13.03 3.59 -9.22
N THR A 446 -13.04 2.31 -9.58
CA THR A 446 -14.18 1.64 -10.21
C THR A 446 -15.11 0.98 -9.20
N ILE A 447 -14.58 0.46 -8.10
CA ILE A 447 -15.36 -0.27 -7.09
C ILE A 447 -16.13 0.67 -6.16
N LYS A 448 -17.12 0.12 -5.45
CA LYS A 448 -17.87 0.81 -4.40
C LYS A 448 -17.71 0.22 -3.01
N GLY A 449 -16.96 -0.86 -2.86
CA GLY A 449 -16.64 -1.48 -1.58
C GLY A 449 -15.46 -2.43 -1.69
N LEU A 450 -14.81 -2.69 -0.55
CA LEU A 450 -13.60 -3.52 -0.48
C LEU A 450 -13.70 -4.56 0.63
N VAL A 451 -13.32 -5.80 0.31
CA VAL A 451 -13.12 -6.88 1.28
C VAL A 451 -11.76 -7.53 1.03
N THR A 452 -10.92 -7.64 2.06
CA THR A 452 -9.62 -8.35 1.95
C THR A 452 -9.44 -9.41 3.03
N GLN A 453 -8.78 -10.53 2.68
CA GLN A 453 -8.45 -11.56 3.67
C GLN A 453 -7.38 -11.11 4.65
N VAL A 454 -6.42 -10.36 4.17
CA VAL A 454 -5.29 -9.85 4.95
C VAL A 454 -5.30 -8.33 4.90
N GLY A 455 -5.22 -7.72 6.06
CA GLY A 455 -5.20 -6.27 6.19
C GLY A 455 -5.33 -5.86 7.65
N GLY A 456 -5.12 -4.59 7.92
CA GLY A 456 -5.27 -3.97 9.22
C GLY A 456 -5.55 -2.47 9.03
N LEU A 457 -5.81 -1.74 10.11
CA LEU A 457 -6.16 -0.31 10.10
C LEU A 457 -5.18 0.55 9.30
N MET A 458 -3.93 0.10 9.25
CA MET A 458 -2.80 0.84 8.69
C MET A 458 -2.37 0.33 7.33
N THR A 459 -3.05 -0.68 6.78
CA THR A 459 -2.68 -1.22 5.47
C THR A 459 -3.09 -0.27 4.37
N HIS A 460 -2.43 -0.39 3.21
CA HIS A 460 -2.68 0.46 2.06
C HIS A 460 -4.16 0.45 1.65
N GLY A 461 -4.78 -0.73 1.55
CA GLY A 461 -6.20 -0.86 1.19
C GLY A 461 -7.13 -0.09 2.12
N ALA A 462 -6.86 -0.08 3.43
CA ALA A 462 -7.61 0.69 4.40
C ALA A 462 -7.47 2.20 4.19
N VAL A 463 -6.24 2.67 3.92
CA VAL A 463 -5.96 4.10 3.69
C VAL A 463 -6.66 4.60 2.45
N ILE A 464 -6.53 3.90 1.34
CA ILE A 464 -7.13 4.34 0.06
C ILE A 464 -8.66 4.15 0.06
N ALA A 465 -9.19 3.13 0.77
CA ALA A 465 -10.63 3.01 0.94
C ALA A 465 -11.23 4.24 1.64
N ARG A 466 -10.59 4.74 2.72
CA ARG A 466 -10.99 6.00 3.40
C ARG A 466 -10.87 7.20 2.47
N GLU A 467 -9.75 7.32 1.78
CA GLU A 467 -9.47 8.43 0.84
C GLU A 467 -10.56 8.55 -0.25
N TYR A 468 -11.05 7.42 -0.74
CA TYR A 468 -12.10 7.37 -1.76
C TYR A 468 -13.52 7.20 -1.18
N GLY A 469 -13.69 7.17 0.14
CA GLY A 469 -14.99 6.99 0.78
C GLY A 469 -15.63 5.62 0.49
N LEU A 470 -14.84 4.58 0.31
CA LEU A 470 -15.31 3.22 0.02
C LEU A 470 -15.55 2.46 1.33
N PRO A 471 -16.76 1.97 1.62
CA PRO A 471 -16.97 1.05 2.72
C PRO A 471 -16.05 -0.17 2.60
N ALA A 472 -15.27 -0.45 3.66
CA ALA A 472 -14.26 -1.49 3.59
C ALA A 472 -14.13 -2.29 4.88
N VAL A 473 -14.01 -3.61 4.71
CA VAL A 473 -13.72 -4.58 5.78
C VAL A 473 -12.50 -5.39 5.38
N VAL A 474 -11.46 -5.34 6.19
CA VAL A 474 -10.21 -6.08 5.96
C VAL A 474 -10.00 -7.16 7.00
N GLY A 475 -9.07 -8.08 6.73
CA GLY A 475 -8.79 -9.16 7.67
C GLY A 475 -9.89 -10.22 7.75
N VAL A 476 -10.79 -10.29 6.76
CA VAL A 476 -11.86 -11.30 6.71
C VAL A 476 -11.26 -12.64 6.30
N GLU A 477 -11.05 -13.53 7.26
CA GLU A 477 -10.41 -14.81 7.01
C GLU A 477 -11.16 -15.63 5.95
N HIS A 478 -10.40 -16.17 5.00
CA HIS A 478 -10.93 -16.98 3.91
C HIS A 478 -11.98 -16.30 3.00
N ALA A 479 -12.07 -14.98 2.99
CA ALA A 479 -13.06 -14.24 2.18
C ALA A 479 -13.11 -14.70 0.72
N THR A 480 -11.95 -14.89 0.07
CA THR A 480 -11.87 -15.32 -1.34
C THR A 480 -12.31 -16.77 -1.60
N ARG A 481 -12.54 -17.55 -0.54
CA ARG A 481 -13.07 -18.93 -0.63
C ARG A 481 -14.54 -19.00 -0.22
N LEU A 482 -14.93 -18.18 0.76
CA LEU A 482 -16.28 -18.15 1.31
C LEU A 482 -17.25 -17.33 0.46
N ILE A 483 -16.74 -16.24 -0.15
CA ILE A 483 -17.50 -15.42 -1.09
C ILE A 483 -17.17 -15.88 -2.50
N ARG A 484 -18.20 -16.18 -3.30
CA ARG A 484 -18.05 -16.59 -4.70
C ARG A 484 -18.11 -15.38 -5.63
N ASP A 485 -17.36 -15.43 -6.73
CA ASP A 485 -17.45 -14.40 -7.77
C ASP A 485 -18.88 -14.27 -8.28
N GLY A 486 -19.33 -13.02 -8.50
CA GLY A 486 -20.70 -12.70 -8.90
C GLY A 486 -21.75 -12.75 -7.80
N GLN A 487 -21.44 -13.20 -6.59
CA GLN A 487 -22.37 -13.30 -5.46
C GLN A 487 -22.76 -11.92 -4.94
N ARG A 488 -24.01 -11.76 -4.51
CA ARG A 488 -24.44 -10.51 -3.87
C ARG A 488 -24.01 -10.49 -2.42
N ILE A 489 -23.38 -9.41 -1.99
CA ILE A 489 -22.91 -9.23 -0.61
C ILE A 489 -23.28 -7.83 -0.09
N ARG A 490 -23.35 -7.72 1.25
CA ARG A 490 -23.39 -6.45 1.97
C ARG A 490 -22.11 -6.28 2.77
N VAL A 491 -21.42 -5.18 2.59
CA VAL A 491 -20.22 -4.80 3.35
C VAL A 491 -20.60 -3.73 4.34
N ASN A 492 -20.44 -4.00 5.64
CA ASN A 492 -20.61 -3.02 6.70
C ASN A 492 -19.22 -2.59 7.21
N GLY A 493 -18.67 -1.56 6.60
CA GLY A 493 -17.37 -0.99 6.94
C GLY A 493 -17.36 -0.21 8.25
N THR A 494 -18.52 0.14 8.79
CA THR A 494 -18.66 0.83 10.10
C THR A 494 -18.47 -0.14 11.25
N ASP A 495 -19.09 -1.32 11.16
CA ASP A 495 -19.06 -2.32 12.23
C ASP A 495 -18.15 -3.53 11.92
N GLY A 496 -17.56 -3.61 10.73
CA GLY A 496 -16.52 -4.57 10.38
C GLY A 496 -17.02 -6.01 10.14
N TYR A 497 -18.06 -6.17 9.32
CA TYR A 497 -18.53 -7.49 8.88
C TYR A 497 -19.06 -7.49 7.46
N VAL A 498 -19.17 -8.68 6.89
CA VAL A 498 -19.71 -8.91 5.53
C VAL A 498 -20.80 -9.96 5.59
N GLU A 499 -21.97 -9.67 5.01
CA GLU A 499 -23.07 -10.62 4.85
C GLU A 499 -23.15 -11.11 3.42
N ILE A 500 -23.35 -12.41 3.26
CA ILE A 500 -23.66 -13.01 1.95
C ILE A 500 -25.18 -12.98 1.81
N LEU A 501 -25.64 -12.27 0.78
CA LEU A 501 -27.07 -12.09 0.53
C LEU A 501 -27.62 -13.22 -0.36
N PRO A 502 -28.92 -13.54 -0.23
CA PRO A 502 -29.57 -14.55 -1.08
C PRO A 502 -29.50 -14.26 -2.57
#